data_89ffe35befae74a02260a8b527236785
#
_entry.id   89ffe35befae74a02260a8b527236785
#
_cell.length_a   1.000
_cell.length_b   1.000
_cell.length_c   1.000
_cell.angle_alpha   90.00
_cell.angle_beta   90.00
_cell.angle_gamma   90.00
#
_symmetry.space_group_name_H-M   'P 1'
#
loop_
_entity.id
_entity.type
_entity.pdbx_description
1 polymer ?
#
loop_
_entity_poly.entity_id
_entity_poly.type
_entity_poly.pdbx_seq_one_letter_code
_entity_poly.pdbx_strand_id
1 'polypeptide(L)'
;MSAKTAPRGWYTPDDCRLSDFRAVVEQTTDLAGYPSADDVQSNVLVYGRKLSERTATIAGRREVQAELARALLDGPGIVVFAGAFDPAVVDRASEVFRAIIDEQQAAGSAAGDHFAPPGNNDRIWGAVDKFALRAPEVFADYYASDVIALISEAWLGPAYQVTSQPNVVNPGGQAQVAHRDYHLGFMNREQAMAYPAHAHRLTPALTLQGAVAHCDMPVETGPTMYLPHSQKYAPGYVAFHSPEFTGYFDEHYVQLPLAKGDAAFFNPALFHGAGTNRSADVKRMANLLQVSSAFGRAMDAVDTTATSAALFGTLKQRWAAGREQEVRNLIAVAAEGYAFPTNLDRDQPVGRMTPVSQAELLAQAVREGWDDAQLRDELAAQQWRRTPAAGKQ
;
A
#
# COMPACT_ATOMS: atom_id res chain seq x y z
N MET A 1 35.33 -25.87 -15.61
CA MET A 1 34.93 -24.45 -15.61
C MET A 1 33.67 -24.34 -16.44
N SER A 2 32.51 -24.27 -15.82
CA SER A 2 31.22 -24.08 -16.53
C SER A 2 31.19 -22.67 -17.10
N ALA A 3 31.03 -22.54 -18.40
CA ALA A 3 30.85 -21.25 -19.04
C ALA A 3 29.64 -20.57 -18.41
N LYS A 4 29.86 -19.43 -17.72
CA LYS A 4 28.80 -18.55 -17.29
C LYS A 4 28.10 -18.09 -18.57
N THR A 5 26.96 -18.71 -18.89
CA THR A 5 26.05 -18.19 -19.91
C THR A 5 25.72 -16.74 -19.53
N ALA A 6 25.89 -15.83 -20.48
CA ALA A 6 25.49 -14.43 -20.28
C ALA A 6 24.03 -14.39 -19.80
N PRO A 7 23.68 -13.53 -18.82
CA PRO A 7 22.33 -13.46 -18.32
C PRO A 7 21.38 -13.16 -19.48
N ARG A 8 20.38 -14.04 -19.68
CA ARG A 8 19.33 -13.82 -20.67
C ARG A 8 18.60 -12.53 -20.31
N GLY A 9 18.27 -11.71 -21.30
CA GLY A 9 17.56 -10.45 -21.09
C GLY A 9 16.10 -10.63 -20.64
N TRP A 10 15.55 -11.85 -20.70
CA TRP A 10 14.20 -12.25 -20.30
C TRP A 10 14.24 -13.56 -19.53
N TYR A 11 13.28 -13.72 -18.59
CA TYR A 11 13.08 -14.99 -17.89
C TYR A 11 12.11 -15.89 -18.64
N THR A 12 12.38 -17.19 -18.57
CA THR A 12 11.57 -18.28 -19.14
C THR A 12 11.33 -19.34 -18.04
N PRO A 13 10.44 -20.32 -18.25
CA PRO A 13 10.29 -21.44 -17.31
C PRO A 13 11.59 -22.20 -17.04
N ASP A 14 12.52 -22.26 -18.02
CA ASP A 14 13.82 -22.93 -17.87
C ASP A 14 14.76 -22.23 -16.88
N ASP A 15 14.48 -20.95 -16.56
CA ASP A 15 15.22 -20.18 -15.56
C ASP A 15 14.66 -20.40 -14.14
N CYS A 16 13.51 -21.06 -14.01
CA CYS A 16 12.83 -21.33 -12.76
C CYS A 16 13.29 -22.67 -12.18
N ARG A 17 14.11 -22.62 -11.12
CA ARG A 17 14.62 -23.81 -10.43
C ARG A 17 14.21 -23.79 -8.98
N LEU A 18 13.51 -24.81 -8.52
CA LEU A 18 13.05 -24.92 -7.14
C LEU A 18 14.23 -24.96 -6.15
N SER A 19 15.36 -25.57 -6.53
CA SER A 19 16.59 -25.57 -5.69
C SER A 19 17.12 -24.18 -5.42
N ASP A 20 17.13 -23.31 -6.44
CA ASP A 20 17.62 -21.93 -6.30
C ASP A 20 16.60 -21.08 -5.51
N PHE A 21 15.30 -21.35 -5.65
CA PHE A 21 14.25 -20.74 -4.87
C PHE A 21 14.38 -21.12 -3.38
N ARG A 22 14.53 -22.40 -3.07
CA ARG A 22 14.75 -22.90 -1.71
C ARG A 22 15.94 -22.24 -1.04
N ALA A 23 17.08 -22.13 -1.74
CA ALA A 23 18.27 -21.47 -1.22
C ALA A 23 18.02 -19.99 -0.83
N VAL A 24 17.00 -19.36 -1.43
CA VAL A 24 16.60 -17.98 -1.11
C VAL A 24 15.62 -17.94 0.06
N VAL A 25 14.61 -18.83 0.09
CA VAL A 25 13.53 -18.75 1.08
C VAL A 25 13.83 -19.47 2.39
N GLU A 26 14.76 -20.42 2.40
CA GLU A 26 15.19 -21.15 3.61
C GLU A 26 16.17 -20.32 4.48
N GLN A 27 16.16 -18.99 4.35
CA GLN A 27 16.94 -18.07 5.18
C GLN A 27 16.20 -17.74 6.47
N THR A 28 16.97 -17.45 7.52
CA THR A 28 16.42 -17.00 8.80
C THR A 28 16.62 -15.50 8.96
N THR A 29 15.58 -14.82 9.42
CA THR A 29 15.65 -13.39 9.77
C THR A 29 16.33 -13.22 11.12
N ASP A 30 17.49 -12.54 11.14
CA ASP A 30 18.22 -12.24 12.38
C ASP A 30 17.81 -10.85 12.91
N LEU A 31 17.20 -10.82 14.10
CA LEU A 31 16.77 -9.57 14.76
C LEU A 31 17.95 -8.62 15.01
N ALA A 32 19.17 -9.13 15.21
CA ALA A 32 20.35 -8.28 15.43
C ALA A 32 20.63 -7.33 14.24
N GLY A 33 20.21 -7.70 13.04
CA GLY A 33 20.28 -6.85 11.85
C GLY A 33 19.25 -5.72 11.80
N TYR A 34 18.26 -5.70 12.72
CA TYR A 34 17.11 -4.79 12.69
C TYR A 34 16.84 -4.18 14.08
N PRO A 35 17.70 -3.25 14.53
CA PRO A 35 17.67 -2.72 15.90
C PRO A 35 16.39 -1.95 16.26
N SER A 36 15.62 -1.47 15.28
CA SER A 36 14.34 -0.79 15.51
C SER A 36 13.16 -1.76 15.61
N ALA A 37 13.32 -3.01 15.19
CA ALA A 37 12.33 -4.04 15.39
C ALA A 37 12.30 -4.49 16.86
N ASP A 38 11.12 -4.86 17.34
CA ASP A 38 10.94 -5.40 18.69
C ASP A 38 11.12 -6.91 18.74
N ASP A 39 10.73 -7.61 17.66
CA ASP A 39 10.67 -9.07 17.62
C ASP A 39 10.78 -9.62 16.17
N VAL A 40 11.00 -10.92 16.06
CA VAL A 40 10.86 -11.72 14.84
C VAL A 40 9.90 -12.88 15.09
N GLN A 41 8.80 -12.93 14.39
CA GLN A 41 7.80 -14.00 14.47
C GLN A 41 7.70 -14.73 13.13
N SER A 42 8.00 -16.02 13.08
CA SER A 42 7.98 -16.80 11.85
C SER A 42 8.72 -16.13 10.68
N ASN A 43 9.93 -15.64 10.92
CA ASN A 43 10.75 -14.87 10.00
C ASN A 43 10.22 -13.45 9.64
N VAL A 44 9.11 -12.99 10.19
CA VAL A 44 8.55 -11.65 9.97
C VAL A 44 9.01 -10.70 11.07
N LEU A 45 9.50 -9.52 10.68
CA LEU A 45 9.89 -8.47 11.62
C LEU A 45 8.66 -7.76 12.20
N VAL A 46 8.63 -7.61 13.51
CA VAL A 46 7.56 -6.91 14.24
C VAL A 46 8.12 -5.64 14.86
N TYR A 47 7.52 -4.52 14.51
CA TYR A 47 7.81 -3.18 15.04
C TYR A 47 6.66 -2.71 15.93
N GLY A 48 6.92 -1.96 16.96
CA GLY A 48 5.89 -1.45 17.87
C GLY A 48 6.46 -0.47 18.89
N ARG A 49 6.81 -0.95 20.09
CA ARG A 49 7.16 -0.12 21.25
C ARG A 49 8.36 0.81 21.02
N LYS A 50 9.38 0.35 20.29
CA LYS A 50 10.60 1.13 20.03
C LYS A 50 10.40 2.22 18.97
N LEU A 51 9.36 2.11 18.16
CA LEU A 51 9.22 2.89 16.94
C LEU A 51 9.08 4.39 17.23
N SER A 52 8.21 4.79 18.18
CA SER A 52 7.96 6.19 18.51
C SER A 52 9.21 6.91 19.03
N GLU A 53 9.99 6.24 19.88
CA GLU A 53 11.26 6.78 20.38
C GLU A 53 12.28 6.92 19.24
N ARG A 54 12.42 5.89 18.42
CA ARG A 54 13.37 5.86 17.30
C ARG A 54 13.05 6.90 16.22
N THR A 55 11.79 7.20 15.98
CA THR A 55 11.37 8.19 14.97
C THR A 55 11.20 9.60 15.49
N ALA A 56 11.48 9.86 16.77
CA ALA A 56 11.30 11.17 17.41
C ALA A 56 12.19 12.28 16.81
N THR A 57 13.28 11.93 16.16
CA THR A 57 14.17 12.87 15.47
C THR A 57 14.20 12.59 13.97
N ILE A 58 14.53 13.61 13.17
CA ILE A 58 14.71 13.45 11.71
C ILE A 58 15.79 12.40 11.39
N ALA A 59 16.90 12.39 12.12
CA ALA A 59 17.97 11.42 11.92
C ALA A 59 17.51 10.00 12.25
N GLY A 60 16.88 9.80 13.41
CA GLY A 60 16.35 8.50 13.82
C GLY A 60 15.26 8.00 12.88
N ARG A 61 14.35 8.88 12.42
CA ARG A 61 13.36 8.53 11.41
C ARG A 61 14.03 8.01 10.12
N ARG A 62 15.12 8.65 9.67
CA ARG A 62 15.87 8.21 8.49
C ARG A 62 16.57 6.86 8.69
N GLU A 63 17.09 6.60 9.88
CA GLU A 63 17.68 5.29 10.22
C GLU A 63 16.61 4.19 10.19
N VAL A 64 15.43 4.44 10.77
CA VAL A 64 14.28 3.51 10.71
C VAL A 64 13.82 3.30 9.27
N GLN A 65 13.70 4.34 8.47
CA GLN A 65 13.35 4.23 7.05
C GLN A 65 14.36 3.38 6.27
N ALA A 66 15.66 3.56 6.50
CA ALA A 66 16.69 2.74 5.86
C ALA A 66 16.61 1.26 6.29
N GLU A 67 16.30 1.01 7.57
CA GLU A 67 16.08 -0.34 8.09
C GLU A 67 14.86 -1.00 7.45
N LEU A 68 13.73 -0.29 7.37
CA LEU A 68 12.49 -0.77 6.75
C LEU A 68 12.68 -1.06 5.25
N ALA A 69 13.37 -0.18 4.51
CA ALA A 69 13.70 -0.40 3.11
C ALA A 69 14.53 -1.68 2.93
N ARG A 70 15.54 -1.91 3.79
CA ARG A 70 16.35 -3.14 3.77
C ARG A 70 15.50 -4.36 4.14
N ALA A 71 14.60 -4.25 5.12
CA ALA A 71 13.70 -5.34 5.50
C ALA A 71 12.82 -5.80 4.33
N LEU A 72 12.29 -4.85 3.56
CA LEU A 72 11.44 -5.12 2.40
C LEU A 72 12.23 -5.60 1.18
N LEU A 73 13.47 -5.12 0.96
CA LEU A 73 14.27 -5.45 -0.22
C LEU A 73 15.06 -6.75 -0.02
N ASP A 74 15.94 -6.76 0.97
CA ASP A 74 16.94 -7.81 1.18
C ASP A 74 16.64 -8.71 2.39
N GLY A 75 15.71 -8.29 3.24
CA GLY A 75 15.24 -9.00 4.42
C GLY A 75 14.08 -9.96 4.11
N PRO A 76 13.17 -10.14 5.08
CA PRO A 76 12.01 -11.04 4.93
C PRO A 76 11.00 -10.58 3.86
N GLY A 77 11.02 -9.32 3.44
CA GLY A 77 10.08 -8.77 2.47
C GLY A 77 8.73 -8.37 3.04
N ILE A 78 8.54 -8.56 4.34
CA ILE A 78 7.32 -8.28 5.11
C ILE A 78 7.69 -7.73 6.48
N VAL A 79 6.91 -6.75 6.94
CA VAL A 79 6.98 -6.18 8.29
C VAL A 79 5.58 -6.03 8.88
N VAL A 80 5.46 -6.19 10.19
CA VAL A 80 4.23 -5.93 10.96
C VAL A 80 4.49 -4.80 11.93
N PHE A 81 3.55 -3.85 12.01
CA PHE A 81 3.51 -2.80 13.01
C PHE A 81 2.42 -3.12 14.01
N ALA A 82 2.81 -3.56 15.21
CA ALA A 82 1.90 -3.85 16.29
C ALA A 82 1.38 -2.55 16.92
N GLY A 83 0.07 -2.42 17.06
CA GLY A 83 -0.58 -1.22 17.60
C GLY A 83 -0.35 0.04 16.74
N ALA A 84 -0.25 -0.11 15.42
CA ALA A 84 -0.05 0.98 14.46
C ALA A 84 -1.18 2.03 14.49
N PHE A 85 -2.37 1.61 14.86
CA PHE A 85 -3.59 2.42 14.92
C PHE A 85 -4.28 2.26 16.28
N ASP A 86 -4.83 3.36 16.80
CA ASP A 86 -5.72 3.31 17.95
C ASP A 86 -6.99 2.50 17.57
N PRO A 87 -7.33 1.43 18.30
CA PRO A 87 -8.54 0.64 18.05
C PRO A 87 -9.82 1.46 17.97
N ALA A 88 -9.95 2.56 18.74
CA ALA A 88 -11.12 3.42 18.69
C ALA A 88 -11.20 4.22 17.36
N VAL A 89 -10.07 4.58 16.77
CA VAL A 89 -10.01 5.20 15.42
C VAL A 89 -10.42 4.17 14.37
N VAL A 90 -9.91 2.94 14.49
CA VAL A 90 -10.26 1.82 13.60
C VAL A 90 -11.75 1.50 13.67
N ASP A 91 -12.35 1.51 14.86
CA ASP A 91 -13.78 1.25 15.04
C ASP A 91 -14.63 2.28 14.31
N ARG A 92 -14.34 3.58 14.47
CA ARG A 92 -15.05 4.64 13.75
C ARG A 92 -14.91 4.52 12.22
N ALA A 93 -13.71 4.22 11.74
CA ALA A 93 -13.49 3.98 10.31
C ALA A 93 -14.26 2.75 9.82
N SER A 94 -14.31 1.67 10.62
CA SER A 94 -15.05 0.45 10.32
C SER A 94 -16.55 0.70 10.19
N GLU A 95 -17.13 1.57 11.04
CA GLU A 95 -18.54 1.97 10.94
C GLU A 95 -18.83 2.67 9.61
N VAL A 96 -17.96 3.59 9.18
CA VAL A 96 -18.11 4.27 7.89
C VAL A 96 -18.01 3.28 6.73
N PHE A 97 -17.05 2.37 6.76
CA PHE A 97 -16.89 1.36 5.70
C PHE A 97 -18.07 0.40 5.64
N ARG A 98 -18.60 -0.07 6.78
CA ARG A 98 -19.80 -0.91 6.81
C ARG A 98 -21.00 -0.19 6.21
N ALA A 99 -21.21 1.09 6.57
CA ALA A 99 -22.29 1.87 6.01
C ALA A 99 -22.18 2.03 4.48
N ILE A 100 -20.97 2.19 3.94
CA ILE A 100 -20.74 2.22 2.47
C ILE A 100 -21.06 0.85 1.85
N ILE A 101 -20.64 -0.25 2.47
CA ILE A 101 -20.95 -1.61 1.99
C ILE A 101 -22.46 -1.85 1.98
N ASP A 102 -23.17 -1.52 3.06
CA ASP A 102 -24.62 -1.69 3.19
C ASP A 102 -25.38 -0.91 2.11
N GLU A 103 -24.95 0.33 1.82
CA GLU A 103 -25.52 1.16 0.73
C GLU A 103 -25.28 0.54 -0.66
N GLN A 104 -24.05 0.04 -0.90
CA GLN A 104 -23.72 -0.64 -2.16
C GLN A 104 -24.55 -1.92 -2.35
N GLN A 105 -24.75 -2.69 -1.27
CA GLN A 105 -25.60 -3.88 -1.28
C GLN A 105 -27.07 -3.51 -1.56
N ALA A 106 -27.60 -2.50 -0.87
CA ALA A 106 -28.98 -2.02 -1.08
C ALA A 106 -29.19 -1.49 -2.51
N ALA A 107 -28.20 -0.85 -3.11
CA ALA A 107 -28.24 -0.35 -4.49
C ALA A 107 -27.99 -1.44 -5.56
N GLY A 108 -27.70 -2.68 -5.17
CA GLY A 108 -27.35 -3.77 -6.09
C GLY A 108 -26.01 -3.55 -6.81
N SER A 109 -25.17 -2.66 -6.29
CA SER A 109 -23.84 -2.33 -6.83
C SER A 109 -22.70 -2.93 -5.97
N ALA A 110 -23.01 -3.87 -5.07
CA ALA A 110 -22.02 -4.52 -4.24
C ALA A 110 -21.01 -5.29 -5.11
N ALA A 111 -19.76 -4.88 -5.05
CA ALA A 111 -18.66 -5.56 -5.71
C ALA A 111 -17.92 -6.40 -4.69
N GLY A 112 -17.98 -7.73 -4.84
CA GLY A 112 -17.05 -8.62 -4.17
C GLY A 112 -15.68 -8.58 -4.84
N ASP A 113 -14.78 -9.41 -4.37
CA ASP A 113 -13.52 -9.70 -5.06
C ASP A 113 -13.83 -10.57 -6.29
N HIS A 114 -13.27 -10.22 -7.45
CA HIS A 114 -13.44 -11.01 -8.68
C HIS A 114 -12.79 -12.41 -8.61
N PHE A 115 -12.07 -12.72 -7.54
CA PHE A 115 -11.48 -14.03 -7.26
C PHE A 115 -12.36 -14.91 -6.36
N ALA A 116 -13.47 -14.39 -5.82
CA ALA A 116 -14.35 -15.11 -4.93
C ALA A 116 -15.80 -15.13 -5.46
N PRO A 117 -16.54 -16.23 -5.25
CA PRO A 117 -17.98 -16.25 -5.54
C PRO A 117 -18.72 -15.11 -4.83
N PRO A 118 -19.77 -14.54 -5.42
CA PRO A 118 -20.57 -13.52 -4.77
C PRO A 118 -21.05 -13.95 -3.37
N GLY A 119 -20.89 -13.05 -2.38
CA GLY A 119 -21.27 -13.31 -0.99
C GLY A 119 -20.15 -13.88 -0.09
N ASN A 120 -19.03 -14.29 -0.65
CA ASN A 120 -17.87 -14.75 0.14
C ASN A 120 -17.07 -13.59 0.72
N ASN A 121 -17.08 -12.46 0.06
CA ASN A 121 -16.47 -11.23 0.55
C ASN A 121 -17.25 -10.00 0.08
N ASP A 122 -17.06 -8.90 0.83
CA ASP A 122 -17.52 -7.56 0.47
C ASP A 122 -16.30 -6.64 0.35
N ARG A 123 -16.24 -5.83 -0.70
CA ARG A 123 -15.11 -4.93 -0.95
C ARG A 123 -15.58 -3.56 -1.39
N ILE A 124 -14.94 -2.52 -0.85
CA ILE A 124 -15.07 -1.15 -1.36
C ILE A 124 -13.87 -0.88 -2.27
N TRP A 125 -14.11 -0.68 -3.55
CA TRP A 125 -13.12 -0.19 -4.49
C TRP A 125 -13.06 1.34 -4.46
N GLY A 126 -11.87 1.93 -4.62
CA GLY A 126 -11.70 3.37 -4.58
C GLY A 126 -12.22 3.97 -3.27
N ALA A 127 -11.74 3.48 -2.13
CA ALA A 127 -12.30 3.87 -0.84
C ALA A 127 -11.77 5.21 -0.32
N VAL A 128 -10.66 5.74 -0.86
CA VAL A 128 -10.02 6.95 -0.32
C VAL A 128 -10.96 8.16 -0.42
N ASP A 129 -11.44 8.49 -1.61
CA ASP A 129 -12.34 9.63 -1.83
C ASP A 129 -13.73 9.39 -1.22
N LYS A 130 -14.29 8.19 -1.34
CA LYS A 130 -15.57 7.83 -0.70
C LYS A 130 -15.54 8.03 0.81
N PHE A 131 -14.44 7.65 1.46
CA PHE A 131 -14.27 7.82 2.90
C PHE A 131 -14.07 9.29 3.27
N ALA A 132 -13.21 10.02 2.56
CA ALA A 132 -12.94 11.43 2.81
C ALA A 132 -14.18 12.31 2.65
N LEU A 133 -14.98 12.07 1.60
CA LEU A 133 -16.19 12.83 1.32
C LEU A 133 -17.31 12.54 2.33
N ARG A 134 -17.39 11.30 2.83
CA ARG A 134 -18.42 10.88 3.77
C ARG A 134 -18.15 11.30 5.19
N ALA A 135 -16.92 11.17 5.66
CA ALA A 135 -16.54 11.38 7.05
C ALA A 135 -15.12 11.97 7.16
N PRO A 136 -14.91 13.24 6.78
CA PRO A 136 -13.60 13.87 6.68
C PRO A 136 -12.82 13.86 8.00
N GLU A 137 -13.49 14.03 9.13
CA GLU A 137 -12.84 13.99 10.45
C GLU A 137 -12.35 12.58 10.81
N VAL A 138 -13.17 11.55 10.55
CA VAL A 138 -12.79 10.14 10.80
C VAL A 138 -11.68 9.72 9.83
N PHE A 139 -11.76 10.15 8.57
CA PHE A 139 -10.69 9.97 7.59
C PHE A 139 -9.37 10.58 8.10
N ALA A 140 -9.44 11.81 8.60
CA ALA A 140 -8.27 12.51 9.09
C ALA A 140 -7.67 11.84 10.34
N ASP A 141 -8.49 11.35 11.27
CA ASP A 141 -7.99 10.58 12.41
C ASP A 141 -7.29 9.29 11.97
N TYR A 142 -7.84 8.62 10.96
CA TYR A 142 -7.31 7.36 10.45
C TYR A 142 -6.02 7.52 9.66
N TYR A 143 -6.01 8.42 8.65
CA TYR A 143 -4.86 8.59 7.76
C TYR A 143 -3.79 9.57 8.29
N ALA A 144 -4.00 10.19 9.45
CA ALA A 144 -2.95 10.90 10.17
C ALA A 144 -1.86 9.96 10.73
N SER A 145 -2.09 8.64 10.71
CA SER A 145 -1.14 7.63 11.19
C SER A 145 0.25 7.83 10.59
N ASP A 146 1.26 7.95 11.47
CA ASP A 146 2.65 8.12 11.04
C ASP A 146 3.23 6.83 10.45
N VAL A 147 2.66 5.67 10.75
CA VAL A 147 3.14 4.38 10.24
C VAL A 147 2.98 4.29 8.73
N ILE A 148 1.82 4.70 8.17
CA ILE A 148 1.62 4.70 6.71
C ILE A 148 2.67 5.60 6.02
N ALA A 149 2.87 6.82 6.53
CA ALA A 149 3.84 7.75 5.97
C ALA A 149 5.28 7.21 6.08
N LEU A 150 5.66 6.70 7.26
CA LEU A 150 7.00 6.19 7.53
C LEU A 150 7.39 5.07 6.56
N ILE A 151 6.54 4.06 6.42
CA ILE A 151 6.84 2.88 5.57
C ILE A 151 6.74 3.23 4.07
N SER A 152 5.77 4.09 3.69
CA SER A 152 5.63 4.53 2.30
C SER A 152 6.83 5.37 1.85
N GLU A 153 7.28 6.32 2.67
CA GLU A 153 8.50 7.09 2.41
C GLU A 153 9.75 6.20 2.36
N ALA A 154 9.83 5.20 3.25
CA ALA A 154 10.96 4.27 3.30
C ALA A 154 11.09 3.45 2.00
N TRP A 155 9.98 3.02 1.43
CA TRP A 155 9.98 2.15 0.26
C TRP A 155 9.86 2.90 -1.07
N LEU A 156 9.00 3.90 -1.13
CA LEU A 156 8.61 4.59 -2.38
C LEU A 156 9.23 5.98 -2.52
N GLY A 157 9.76 6.54 -1.43
CA GLY A 157 10.16 7.95 -1.39
C GLY A 157 8.96 8.91 -1.27
N PRO A 158 9.19 10.21 -1.47
CA PRO A 158 8.13 11.22 -1.38
C PRO A 158 7.14 11.14 -2.56
N ALA A 159 6.01 11.81 -2.42
CA ALA A 159 4.96 11.91 -3.43
C ALA A 159 4.32 10.56 -3.81
N TYR A 160 4.32 9.60 -2.89
CA TYR A 160 3.57 8.36 -3.04
C TYR A 160 2.06 8.63 -3.11
N GLN A 161 1.31 7.69 -3.69
CA GLN A 161 -0.15 7.76 -3.82
C GLN A 161 -0.79 6.58 -3.10
N VAL A 162 -1.68 6.88 -2.15
CA VAL A 162 -2.41 5.85 -1.39
C VAL A 162 -3.71 5.52 -2.10
N THR A 163 -3.95 4.25 -2.36
CA THR A 163 -5.28 3.71 -2.69
C THR A 163 -5.67 2.65 -1.65
N SER A 164 -6.95 2.45 -1.44
CA SER A 164 -7.48 1.71 -0.30
C SER A 164 -8.72 0.93 -0.70
N GLN A 165 -8.76 -0.35 -0.29
CA GLN A 165 -9.87 -1.26 -0.57
C GLN A 165 -10.24 -2.03 0.73
N PRO A 166 -11.09 -1.46 1.60
CA PRO A 166 -11.65 -2.22 2.72
C PRO A 166 -12.32 -3.50 2.23
N ASN A 167 -11.91 -4.62 2.80
CA ASN A 167 -12.35 -5.95 2.41
C ASN A 167 -12.83 -6.73 3.64
N VAL A 168 -14.01 -7.31 3.53
CA VAL A 168 -14.60 -8.18 4.53
C VAL A 168 -14.66 -9.59 3.96
N VAL A 169 -13.99 -10.54 4.60
CA VAL A 169 -14.05 -11.97 4.24
C VAL A 169 -14.95 -12.70 5.22
N ASN A 170 -16.07 -13.17 4.70
CA ASN A 170 -17.06 -13.89 5.50
C ASN A 170 -16.54 -15.29 5.92
N PRO A 171 -17.10 -15.91 6.99
CA PRO A 171 -16.84 -17.30 7.30
C PRO A 171 -17.02 -18.21 6.08
N GLY A 172 -16.05 -19.10 5.84
CA GLY A 172 -16.03 -19.97 4.64
C GLY A 172 -15.38 -19.34 3.40
N GLY A 173 -14.99 -18.06 3.43
CA GLY A 173 -14.25 -17.42 2.33
C GLY A 173 -12.95 -18.17 2.04
N GLN A 174 -12.71 -18.52 0.77
CA GLN A 174 -11.61 -19.38 0.35
C GLN A 174 -10.29 -18.62 0.23
N ALA A 175 -9.18 -19.33 0.39
CA ALA A 175 -7.84 -18.82 0.14
C ALA A 175 -7.62 -18.46 -1.33
N GLN A 176 -6.74 -17.49 -1.55
CA GLN A 176 -6.17 -17.24 -2.87
C GLN A 176 -5.00 -18.18 -3.13
N VAL A 177 -4.77 -18.49 -4.41
CA VAL A 177 -3.55 -19.16 -4.84
C VAL A 177 -2.37 -18.22 -4.62
N ALA A 178 -1.22 -18.79 -4.24
CA ALA A 178 0.03 -18.04 -4.12
C ALA A 178 0.35 -17.27 -5.41
N HIS A 179 0.68 -15.99 -5.27
CA HIS A 179 1.00 -15.12 -6.39
C HIS A 179 2.02 -14.05 -6.02
N ARG A 180 2.47 -13.31 -7.01
CA ARG A 180 3.19 -12.04 -6.90
C ARG A 180 2.42 -10.99 -7.67
N ASP A 181 2.35 -9.79 -7.13
CA ASP A 181 1.78 -8.68 -7.86
C ASP A 181 2.85 -7.99 -8.72
N TYR A 182 2.52 -7.82 -10.00
CA TYR A 182 3.34 -7.07 -10.96
C TYR A 182 2.88 -5.62 -10.99
N HIS A 183 3.47 -4.79 -10.15
CA HIS A 183 3.04 -3.44 -9.81
C HIS A 183 1.62 -3.43 -9.21
N LEU A 184 0.56 -3.49 -9.99
CA LEU A 184 -0.83 -3.36 -9.57
C LEU A 184 -1.66 -4.63 -9.86
N GLY A 185 -1.14 -5.79 -9.55
CA GLY A 185 -1.85 -7.03 -9.71
C GLY A 185 -1.01 -8.11 -10.39
N PHE A 186 -1.50 -9.32 -10.40
CA PHE A 186 -0.77 -10.43 -10.98
C PHE A 186 -1.07 -10.60 -12.46
N MET A 187 -0.06 -11.06 -13.18
CA MET A 187 -0.11 -11.37 -14.61
C MET A 187 -0.09 -12.87 -14.81
N ASN A 188 -0.62 -13.35 -15.93
CA ASN A 188 -0.34 -14.70 -16.35
C ASN A 188 1.13 -14.84 -16.77
N ARG A 189 1.61 -16.08 -16.90
CA ARG A 189 3.01 -16.37 -17.21
C ARG A 189 3.46 -15.75 -18.53
N GLU A 190 2.64 -15.83 -19.58
CA GLU A 190 2.95 -15.29 -20.89
C GLU A 190 3.13 -13.77 -20.86
N GLN A 191 2.24 -13.07 -20.16
CA GLN A 191 2.36 -11.63 -19.95
C GLN A 191 3.64 -11.28 -19.20
N ALA A 192 3.97 -12.01 -18.11
CA ALA A 192 5.21 -11.79 -17.37
C ALA A 192 6.46 -12.00 -18.24
N MET A 193 6.48 -13.05 -19.04
CA MET A 193 7.61 -13.36 -19.95
C MET A 193 7.81 -12.32 -21.06
N ALA A 194 6.82 -11.48 -21.36
CA ALA A 194 6.95 -10.39 -22.33
C ALA A 194 7.84 -9.25 -21.83
N TYR A 195 8.05 -9.14 -20.50
CA TYR A 195 8.89 -8.10 -19.93
C TYR A 195 10.34 -8.54 -19.76
N PRO A 196 11.31 -7.64 -19.99
CA PRO A 196 12.72 -7.93 -19.77
C PRO A 196 13.04 -8.07 -18.28
N ALA A 197 14.08 -8.82 -17.94
CA ALA A 197 14.47 -9.17 -16.58
C ALA A 197 14.68 -7.95 -15.65
N HIS A 198 15.13 -6.81 -16.18
CA HIS A 198 15.28 -5.59 -15.38
C HIS A 198 13.93 -4.98 -14.99
N ALA A 199 12.88 -5.15 -15.80
CA ALA A 199 11.53 -4.70 -15.45
C ALA A 199 10.95 -5.51 -14.27
N HIS A 200 11.25 -6.79 -14.18
CA HIS A 200 10.89 -7.62 -13.02
C HIS A 200 11.55 -7.16 -11.71
N ARG A 201 12.74 -6.54 -11.79
CA ARG A 201 13.42 -5.95 -10.63
C ARG A 201 12.89 -4.58 -10.28
N LEU A 202 12.44 -3.81 -11.27
CA LEU A 202 11.90 -2.47 -11.07
C LEU A 202 10.48 -2.51 -10.48
N THR A 203 9.64 -3.43 -10.97
CA THR A 203 8.20 -3.43 -10.65
C THR A 203 7.87 -3.45 -9.15
N PRO A 204 8.57 -4.21 -8.28
CA PRO A 204 8.30 -4.17 -6.85
C PRO A 204 8.60 -2.82 -6.18
N ALA A 205 9.55 -2.04 -6.74
CA ALA A 205 9.89 -0.71 -6.22
C ALA A 205 8.85 0.38 -6.56
N LEU A 206 7.86 0.04 -7.38
CA LEU A 206 6.79 0.97 -7.77
C LEU A 206 5.55 0.89 -6.87
N THR A 207 5.46 -0.11 -6.01
CA THR A 207 4.28 -0.35 -5.15
C THR A 207 4.70 -0.88 -3.78
N LEU A 208 3.98 -0.45 -2.77
CA LEU A 208 3.98 -1.05 -1.44
C LEU A 208 2.58 -1.59 -1.17
N GLN A 209 2.49 -2.86 -0.80
CA GLN A 209 1.23 -3.45 -0.38
C GLN A 209 1.14 -3.47 1.14
N GLY A 210 -0.07 -3.31 1.66
CA GLY A 210 -0.30 -3.38 3.09
C GLY A 210 -1.75 -3.69 3.44
N ALA A 211 -1.97 -3.95 4.72
CA ALA A 211 -3.28 -4.14 5.29
C ALA A 211 -3.31 -3.64 6.72
N VAL A 212 -4.38 -2.93 7.08
CA VAL A 212 -4.69 -2.56 8.48
C VAL A 212 -5.79 -3.49 8.98
N ALA A 213 -5.57 -4.13 10.12
CA ALA A 213 -6.53 -5.02 10.74
C ALA A 213 -7.67 -4.24 11.39
N HIS A 214 -8.90 -4.44 10.93
CA HIS A 214 -10.13 -3.80 11.46
C HIS A 214 -10.88 -4.67 12.48
N CYS A 215 -10.38 -5.86 12.75
CA CYS A 215 -10.80 -6.76 13.82
C CYS A 215 -9.60 -7.58 14.28
N ASP A 216 -9.73 -8.27 15.39
CA ASP A 216 -8.77 -9.30 15.74
C ASP A 216 -8.82 -10.43 14.69
N MET A 217 -7.65 -10.87 14.27
CA MET A 217 -7.46 -11.85 13.20
C MET A 217 -6.61 -13.03 13.70
N PRO A 218 -7.14 -13.90 14.55
CA PRO A 218 -6.46 -15.15 14.84
C PRO A 218 -6.30 -15.99 13.55
N VAL A 219 -5.36 -16.92 13.54
CA VAL A 219 -4.96 -17.63 12.30
C VAL A 219 -6.15 -18.36 11.63
N GLU A 220 -7.12 -18.84 12.39
CA GLU A 220 -8.33 -19.46 11.84
C GLU A 220 -9.20 -18.54 11.00
N THR A 221 -9.10 -17.21 11.17
CA THR A 221 -9.80 -16.25 10.31
C THR A 221 -9.12 -16.06 8.95
N GLY A 222 -7.96 -16.69 8.74
CA GLY A 222 -7.22 -16.69 7.48
C GLY A 222 -6.55 -15.37 7.14
N PRO A 223 -5.74 -14.76 8.03
CA PRO A 223 -4.90 -13.63 7.63
C PRO A 223 -4.05 -14.00 6.42
N THR A 224 -3.49 -13.01 5.77
CA THR A 224 -2.68 -13.24 4.56
C THR A 224 -1.54 -14.23 4.84
N MET A 225 -1.38 -15.17 3.92
CA MET A 225 -0.28 -16.13 3.87
C MET A 225 0.92 -15.47 3.19
N TYR A 226 2.11 -15.62 3.75
CA TYR A 226 3.34 -15.07 3.21
C TYR A 226 4.44 -16.13 3.17
N LEU A 227 5.33 -16.05 2.17
CA LEU A 227 6.56 -16.82 2.17
C LEU A 227 7.74 -15.84 2.32
N PRO A 228 8.26 -15.62 3.53
CA PRO A 228 9.35 -14.68 3.77
C PRO A 228 10.55 -14.95 2.87
N HIS A 229 11.25 -13.88 2.47
CA HIS A 229 12.41 -13.89 1.58
C HIS A 229 12.13 -14.22 0.11
N SER A 230 10.92 -14.66 -0.27
CA SER A 230 10.62 -15.10 -1.64
C SER A 230 10.69 -13.97 -2.68
N GLN A 231 10.57 -12.69 -2.29
CA GLN A 231 10.73 -11.54 -3.19
C GLN A 231 12.12 -11.48 -3.83
N LYS A 232 13.13 -12.06 -3.19
CA LYS A 232 14.52 -12.07 -3.66
C LYS A 232 14.76 -13.00 -4.83
N TYR A 233 13.85 -13.95 -5.09
CA TYR A 233 13.99 -14.88 -6.20
C TYR A 233 13.66 -14.21 -7.54
N ALA A 234 14.67 -13.92 -8.34
CA ALA A 234 14.54 -13.09 -9.54
C ALA A 234 13.54 -13.61 -10.59
N PRO A 235 13.48 -14.93 -10.94
CA PRO A 235 12.49 -15.46 -11.88
C PRO A 235 11.09 -15.63 -11.30
N GLY A 236 10.83 -15.17 -10.07
CA GLY A 236 9.62 -15.48 -9.31
C GLY A 236 8.30 -15.13 -9.98
N TYR A 237 8.26 -14.10 -10.84
CA TYR A 237 7.05 -13.75 -11.61
C TYR A 237 6.68 -14.78 -12.70
N VAL A 238 7.64 -15.58 -13.14
CA VAL A 238 7.40 -16.69 -14.05
C VAL A 238 7.19 -17.99 -13.26
N ALA A 239 7.88 -18.13 -12.14
CA ALA A 239 7.92 -19.34 -11.32
C ALA A 239 6.59 -19.62 -10.58
N PHE A 240 5.91 -18.62 -10.01
CA PHE A 240 4.74 -18.86 -9.16
C PHE A 240 3.56 -19.55 -9.87
N HIS A 241 3.58 -19.60 -11.20
CA HIS A 241 2.60 -20.33 -12.00
C HIS A 241 2.88 -21.85 -12.09
N SER A 242 4.01 -22.32 -11.58
CA SER A 242 4.38 -23.73 -11.65
C SER A 242 3.95 -24.48 -10.40
N PRO A 243 3.35 -25.68 -10.53
CA PRO A 243 2.83 -26.46 -9.38
C PRO A 243 3.88 -26.76 -8.30
N GLU A 244 5.15 -26.90 -8.68
CA GLU A 244 6.24 -27.14 -7.72
C GLU A 244 6.50 -25.95 -6.80
N PHE A 245 6.29 -24.70 -7.29
CA PHE A 245 6.47 -23.49 -6.49
C PHE A 245 5.22 -23.20 -5.64
N THR A 246 4.02 -23.42 -6.18
CA THR A 246 2.79 -23.30 -5.40
C THR A 246 2.71 -24.38 -4.33
N GLY A 247 3.09 -25.62 -4.65
CA GLY A 247 3.17 -26.70 -3.66
C GLY A 247 4.16 -26.39 -2.53
N TYR A 248 5.34 -25.85 -2.88
CA TYR A 248 6.29 -25.41 -1.86
C TYR A 248 5.72 -24.29 -0.98
N PHE A 249 5.01 -23.31 -1.58
CA PHE A 249 4.34 -22.27 -0.83
C PHE A 249 3.30 -22.86 0.14
N ASP A 250 2.46 -23.75 -0.32
CA ASP A 250 1.37 -24.37 0.48
C ASP A 250 1.93 -25.13 1.70
N GLU A 251 3.15 -25.67 1.61
CA GLU A 251 3.82 -26.38 2.70
C GLU A 251 4.60 -25.46 3.66
N HIS A 252 4.98 -24.23 3.24
CA HIS A 252 5.98 -23.42 3.96
C HIS A 252 5.54 -21.97 4.23
N TYR A 253 4.34 -21.55 3.82
CA TYR A 253 3.86 -20.19 4.13
C TYR A 253 3.71 -19.98 5.63
N VAL A 254 3.79 -18.74 6.04
CA VAL A 254 3.50 -18.30 7.41
C VAL A 254 2.28 -17.40 7.43
N GLN A 255 1.53 -17.46 8.52
CA GLN A 255 0.45 -16.53 8.85
C GLN A 255 0.68 -15.99 10.25
N LEU A 256 0.57 -14.68 10.42
CA LEU A 256 0.63 -14.05 11.74
C LEU A 256 -0.77 -13.68 12.19
N PRO A 257 -1.14 -13.97 13.44
CA PRO A 257 -2.31 -13.36 14.03
C PRO A 257 -2.08 -11.84 14.15
N LEU A 258 -3.10 -11.05 13.88
CA LEU A 258 -3.08 -9.61 14.02
C LEU A 258 -4.16 -9.18 15.01
N ALA A 259 -3.82 -8.26 15.91
CA ALA A 259 -4.81 -7.56 16.72
C ALA A 259 -5.44 -6.41 15.91
N LYS A 260 -6.65 -5.99 16.28
CA LYS A 260 -7.25 -4.78 15.73
C LYS A 260 -6.31 -3.58 15.91
N GLY A 261 -6.02 -2.88 14.82
CA GLY A 261 -5.09 -1.75 14.80
C GLY A 261 -3.66 -2.11 14.43
N ASP A 262 -3.31 -3.39 14.30
CA ASP A 262 -2.04 -3.79 13.70
C ASP A 262 -2.06 -3.53 12.18
N ALA A 263 -0.88 -3.32 11.62
CA ALA A 263 -0.71 -3.16 10.17
C ALA A 263 0.45 -4.02 9.66
N ALA A 264 0.21 -4.71 8.55
CA ALA A 264 1.25 -5.46 7.83
C ALA A 264 1.56 -4.76 6.51
N PHE A 265 2.84 -4.63 6.15
CA PHE A 265 3.28 -4.08 4.87
C PHE A 265 4.32 -5.00 4.24
N PHE A 266 4.24 -5.18 2.94
CA PHE A 266 5.11 -6.13 2.24
C PHE A 266 5.45 -5.71 0.81
N ASN A 267 6.55 -6.25 0.34
CA ASN A 267 7.01 -6.11 -1.03
C ASN A 267 6.09 -6.91 -1.98
N PRO A 268 5.53 -6.30 -3.04
CA PRO A 268 4.61 -6.99 -3.97
C PRO A 268 5.19 -8.25 -4.63
N ALA A 269 6.50 -8.36 -4.71
CA ALA A 269 7.18 -9.55 -5.23
C ALA A 269 7.28 -10.71 -4.23
N LEU A 270 6.83 -10.52 -2.99
CA LEU A 270 6.71 -11.61 -2.02
C LEU A 270 5.65 -12.62 -2.49
N PHE A 271 5.91 -13.92 -2.40
CA PHE A 271 4.86 -14.91 -2.62
C PHE A 271 3.85 -14.78 -1.48
N HIS A 272 2.60 -14.50 -1.82
CA HIS A 272 1.54 -14.28 -0.85
C HIS A 272 0.17 -14.70 -1.40
N GLY A 273 -0.82 -14.74 -0.53
CA GLY A 273 -2.22 -14.98 -0.88
C GLY A 273 -3.13 -14.82 0.34
N ALA A 274 -4.39 -14.45 0.13
CA ALA A 274 -5.36 -14.41 1.21
C ALA A 274 -5.58 -15.82 1.76
N GLY A 275 -5.64 -15.96 3.08
CA GLY A 275 -5.95 -17.24 3.74
C GLY A 275 -7.44 -17.52 3.80
N THR A 276 -7.81 -18.80 3.92
CA THR A 276 -9.21 -19.24 4.13
C THR A 276 -9.71 -18.81 5.50
N ASN A 277 -10.86 -18.16 5.56
CA ASN A 277 -11.55 -17.91 6.81
C ASN A 277 -12.31 -19.18 7.27
N ARG A 278 -11.71 -19.88 8.23
CA ARG A 278 -12.27 -21.11 8.83
C ARG A 278 -13.04 -20.86 10.13
N SER A 279 -13.10 -19.57 10.56
CA SER A 279 -13.88 -19.22 11.76
C SER A 279 -15.37 -19.46 11.54
N ALA A 280 -16.10 -19.66 12.63
CA ALA A 280 -17.54 -19.91 12.56
C ALA A 280 -18.35 -18.60 12.34
N ASP A 281 -17.84 -17.47 12.87
CA ASP A 281 -18.61 -16.24 13.04
C ASP A 281 -17.84 -14.95 12.80
N VAL A 282 -16.51 -14.99 12.65
CA VAL A 282 -15.72 -13.79 12.45
C VAL A 282 -15.78 -13.32 10.99
N LYS A 283 -16.41 -12.20 10.77
CA LYS A 283 -16.28 -11.46 9.50
C LYS A 283 -14.95 -10.71 9.52
N ARG A 284 -13.91 -11.31 8.91
CA ARG A 284 -12.55 -10.73 8.91
C ARG A 284 -12.51 -9.48 8.05
N MET A 285 -12.31 -8.34 8.68
CA MET A 285 -12.25 -7.05 8.01
C MET A 285 -10.83 -6.48 8.05
N ALA A 286 -10.30 -6.11 6.89
CA ALA A 286 -9.05 -5.36 6.73
C ALA A 286 -9.21 -4.24 5.72
N ASN A 287 -8.51 -3.14 5.93
CA ASN A 287 -8.33 -2.13 4.92
C ASN A 287 -7.04 -2.45 4.14
N LEU A 288 -7.19 -2.93 2.92
CA LEU A 288 -6.08 -3.24 2.03
C LEU A 288 -5.55 -1.94 1.42
N LEU A 289 -4.24 -1.75 1.48
CA LEU A 289 -3.56 -0.57 0.97
C LEU A 289 -2.68 -0.95 -0.23
N GLN A 290 -2.87 -0.23 -1.32
CA GLN A 290 -1.97 -0.24 -2.47
C GLN A 290 -1.37 1.16 -2.57
N VAL A 291 -0.11 1.29 -2.20
CA VAL A 291 0.58 2.58 -2.24
C VAL A 291 1.53 2.57 -3.42
N SER A 292 1.34 3.48 -4.35
CA SER A 292 2.16 3.60 -5.56
C SER A 292 3.20 4.69 -5.42
N SER A 293 4.37 4.48 -6.00
CA SER A 293 5.41 5.52 -6.07
C SER A 293 4.97 6.68 -6.97
N ALA A 294 5.62 7.82 -6.86
CA ALA A 294 5.47 8.94 -7.79
C ALA A 294 5.64 8.55 -9.26
N PHE A 295 6.37 7.46 -9.53
CA PHE A 295 6.71 6.98 -10.88
C PHE A 295 5.83 5.82 -11.34
N GLY A 296 4.94 5.31 -10.47
CA GLY A 296 4.00 4.23 -10.75
C GLY A 296 2.59 4.75 -11.02
N ARG A 297 1.70 3.83 -11.43
CA ARG A 297 0.27 4.13 -11.53
C ARG A 297 -0.41 3.84 -10.19
N ALA A 298 -1.38 4.65 -9.80
CA ALA A 298 -2.27 4.31 -8.71
C ALA A 298 -3.26 3.21 -9.14
N MET A 299 -3.70 2.37 -8.20
CA MET A 299 -4.67 1.32 -8.50
C MET A 299 -6.05 1.91 -8.81
N ASP A 300 -6.49 2.89 -8.02
CA ASP A 300 -7.77 3.56 -8.19
C ASP A 300 -7.56 4.99 -8.73
N ALA A 301 -8.51 5.46 -9.51
CA ALA A 301 -8.62 6.88 -9.85
C ALA A 301 -9.27 7.62 -8.68
N VAL A 302 -8.46 8.22 -7.83
CA VAL A 302 -8.93 8.99 -6.67
C VAL A 302 -9.28 10.41 -7.10
N ASP A 303 -10.46 10.92 -6.72
CA ASP A 303 -10.78 12.33 -6.87
C ASP A 303 -10.04 13.16 -5.81
N THR A 304 -8.76 13.41 -6.08
CA THR A 304 -7.88 14.16 -5.18
C THR A 304 -8.31 15.62 -5.00
N THR A 305 -9.02 16.19 -5.98
CA THR A 305 -9.56 17.56 -5.90
C THR A 305 -10.70 17.62 -4.89
N ALA A 306 -11.68 16.72 -5.00
CA ALA A 306 -12.80 16.64 -4.05
C ALA A 306 -12.30 16.24 -2.65
N THR A 307 -11.36 15.30 -2.54
CA THR A 307 -10.74 14.87 -1.30
C THR A 307 -10.02 16.02 -0.60
N SER A 308 -9.19 16.79 -1.33
CA SER A 308 -8.49 17.95 -0.79
C SER A 308 -9.46 19.02 -0.27
N ALA A 309 -10.51 19.30 -1.02
CA ALA A 309 -11.53 20.28 -0.63
C ALA A 309 -12.32 19.81 0.62
N ALA A 310 -12.68 18.53 0.70
CA ALA A 310 -13.40 17.98 1.85
C ALA A 310 -12.58 18.02 3.15
N LEU A 311 -11.27 17.82 3.05
CA LEU A 311 -10.37 17.77 4.21
C LEU A 311 -9.85 19.15 4.63
N PHE A 312 -10.03 20.20 3.82
CA PHE A 312 -9.36 21.48 4.02
C PHE A 312 -9.64 22.12 5.39
N GLY A 313 -10.88 22.09 5.84
CA GLY A 313 -11.25 22.57 7.17
C GLY A 313 -10.51 21.86 8.29
N THR A 314 -10.48 20.53 8.23
CA THR A 314 -9.78 19.68 9.20
C THR A 314 -8.27 19.89 9.18
N LEU A 315 -7.68 20.07 7.99
CA LEU A 315 -6.25 20.38 7.83
C LEU A 315 -5.90 21.72 8.49
N LYS A 316 -6.69 22.78 8.27
CA LYS A 316 -6.49 24.09 8.93
C LYS A 316 -6.59 24.00 10.45
N GLN A 317 -7.56 23.26 10.98
CA GLN A 317 -7.71 23.07 12.43
C GLN A 317 -6.50 22.35 13.03
N ARG A 318 -6.03 21.27 12.39
CA ARG A 318 -4.84 20.53 12.84
C ARG A 318 -3.56 21.38 12.75
N TRP A 319 -3.42 22.14 11.67
CA TRP A 319 -2.31 23.09 11.53
C TRP A 319 -2.28 24.13 12.65
N ALA A 320 -3.42 24.77 12.92
CA ALA A 320 -3.55 25.76 14.01
C ALA A 320 -3.28 25.14 15.40
N ALA A 321 -3.54 23.85 15.58
CA ALA A 321 -3.23 23.10 16.79
C ALA A 321 -1.75 22.63 16.88
N GLY A 322 -0.89 22.98 15.91
CA GLY A 322 0.52 22.58 15.89
C GLY A 322 0.75 21.11 15.47
N ARG A 323 -0.25 20.42 14.93
CA ARG A 323 -0.18 19.01 14.52
C ARG A 323 0.38 18.88 13.08
N GLU A 324 1.53 19.49 12.83
CA GLU A 324 2.09 19.62 11.49
C GLU A 324 2.40 18.28 10.81
N GLN A 325 2.88 17.28 11.57
CA GLN A 325 3.20 15.98 10.98
C GLN A 325 1.93 15.29 10.48
N GLU A 326 0.84 15.37 11.21
CA GLU A 326 -0.45 14.83 10.78
C GLU A 326 -0.97 15.52 9.53
N VAL A 327 -0.81 16.85 9.45
CA VAL A 327 -1.18 17.60 8.25
C VAL A 327 -0.36 17.13 7.03
N ARG A 328 0.95 16.93 7.20
CA ARG A 328 1.80 16.37 6.11
C ARG A 328 1.33 14.98 5.69
N ASN A 329 1.06 14.09 6.65
CA ASN A 329 0.58 12.73 6.38
C ASN A 329 -0.75 12.76 5.61
N LEU A 330 -1.69 13.60 6.02
CA LEU A 330 -3.00 13.74 5.38
C LEU A 330 -2.91 14.30 3.97
N ILE A 331 -2.07 15.32 3.74
CA ILE A 331 -1.84 15.90 2.41
C ILE A 331 -1.27 14.83 1.47
N ALA A 332 -0.35 13.98 1.95
CA ALA A 332 0.24 12.90 1.14
C ALA A 332 -0.80 11.85 0.70
N VAL A 333 -1.89 11.66 1.45
CA VAL A 333 -2.99 10.76 1.08
C VAL A 333 -4.04 11.46 0.21
N ALA A 334 -4.31 12.75 0.49
CA ALA A 334 -5.42 13.49 -0.10
C ALA A 334 -5.12 14.10 -1.46
N ALA A 335 -3.86 14.43 -1.76
CA ALA A 335 -3.47 15.26 -2.89
C ALA A 335 -2.34 14.62 -3.71
N GLU A 336 -2.35 14.90 -5.02
CA GLU A 336 -1.32 14.45 -5.95
C GLU A 336 0.03 15.11 -5.61
N GLY A 337 0.99 14.31 -5.16
CA GLY A 337 2.31 14.79 -4.73
C GLY A 337 3.31 14.97 -5.88
N TYR A 338 3.06 14.36 -7.04
CA TYR A 338 3.94 14.44 -8.20
C TYR A 338 3.37 15.38 -9.26
N ALA A 339 4.21 16.25 -9.82
CA ALA A 339 3.75 17.31 -10.70
C ALA A 339 3.35 16.83 -12.11
N PHE A 340 3.72 15.61 -12.48
CA PHE A 340 3.46 15.03 -13.82
C PHE A 340 2.41 13.90 -13.74
N PRO A 341 1.59 13.72 -14.82
CA PRO A 341 1.61 14.46 -16.08
C PRO A 341 1.04 15.88 -15.95
N THR A 342 1.55 16.79 -16.78
CA THR A 342 1.07 18.17 -16.90
C THR A 342 1.18 18.66 -18.36
N ASN A 343 0.68 19.86 -18.64
CA ASN A 343 0.85 20.54 -19.92
C ASN A 343 1.80 21.73 -19.77
N LEU A 344 3.06 21.55 -20.15
CA LEU A 344 4.09 22.57 -19.99
C LEU A 344 3.87 23.85 -20.84
N ASP A 345 2.96 23.84 -21.82
CA ASP A 345 2.55 25.04 -22.53
C ASP A 345 1.73 26.01 -21.64
N ARG A 346 1.09 25.47 -20.59
CA ARG A 346 0.22 26.22 -19.67
C ARG A 346 0.75 26.29 -18.24
N ASP A 347 1.53 25.30 -17.85
CA ASP A 347 2.02 25.11 -16.48
C ASP A 347 3.56 25.14 -16.45
N GLN A 348 4.12 26.22 -16.92
CA GLN A 348 5.57 26.40 -16.97
C GLN A 348 6.17 26.58 -15.57
N PRO A 349 7.21 25.82 -15.19
CA PRO A 349 7.85 25.94 -13.89
C PRO A 349 8.81 27.14 -13.83
N VAL A 350 8.29 28.36 -13.90
CA VAL A 350 9.11 29.57 -13.86
C VAL A 350 9.84 29.67 -12.51
N GLY A 351 11.18 29.71 -12.56
CA GLY A 351 12.02 29.75 -11.35
C GLY A 351 12.08 28.45 -10.54
N ARG A 352 11.56 27.33 -11.09
CA ARG A 352 11.54 26.01 -10.47
C ARG A 352 11.96 24.94 -11.49
N MET A 353 12.23 23.72 -10.99
CA MET A 353 12.55 22.57 -11.86
C MET A 353 11.30 21.83 -12.34
N THR A 354 10.19 21.95 -11.58
CA THR A 354 8.91 21.27 -11.87
C THR A 354 7.75 22.24 -11.57
N PRO A 355 6.59 22.07 -12.21
CA PRO A 355 5.37 22.74 -11.79
C PRO A 355 5.01 22.46 -10.33
N VAL A 356 4.13 23.28 -9.76
CA VAL A 356 3.60 23.09 -8.41
C VAL A 356 2.71 21.84 -8.40
N SER A 357 2.99 20.89 -7.51
CA SER A 357 2.10 19.74 -7.32
C SER A 357 0.82 20.15 -6.57
N GLN A 358 -0.22 19.30 -6.64
CA GLN A 358 -1.45 19.56 -5.90
C GLN A 358 -1.22 19.50 -4.38
N ALA A 359 -0.34 18.63 -3.91
CA ALA A 359 0.04 18.54 -2.50
C ALA A 359 0.78 19.82 -2.03
N GLU A 360 1.67 20.39 -2.86
CA GLU A 360 2.31 21.66 -2.56
C GLU A 360 1.29 22.81 -2.48
N LEU A 361 0.33 22.86 -3.42
CA LEU A 361 -0.74 23.85 -3.45
C LEU A 361 -1.62 23.75 -2.18
N LEU A 362 -2.05 22.54 -1.81
CA LEU A 362 -2.84 22.31 -0.61
C LEU A 362 -2.07 22.69 0.66
N ALA A 363 -0.79 22.32 0.73
CA ALA A 363 0.07 22.70 1.86
C ALA A 363 0.26 24.22 1.97
N GLN A 364 0.37 24.93 0.84
CA GLN A 364 0.41 26.39 0.80
C GLN A 364 -0.90 26.99 1.31
N ALA A 365 -2.04 26.53 0.81
CA ALA A 365 -3.36 26.98 1.22
C ALA A 365 -3.59 26.86 2.74
N VAL A 366 -3.15 25.73 3.33
CA VAL A 366 -3.25 25.50 4.79
C VAL A 366 -2.36 26.49 5.55
N ARG A 367 -1.10 26.67 5.13
CA ARG A 367 -0.15 27.56 5.82
C ARG A 367 -0.55 29.04 5.75
N GLU A 368 -1.06 29.47 4.60
CA GLU A 368 -1.45 30.85 4.34
C GLU A 368 -2.89 31.17 4.81
N GLY A 369 -3.63 30.14 5.27
CA GLY A 369 -4.98 30.32 5.80
C GLY A 369 -6.01 30.72 4.75
N TRP A 370 -5.90 30.18 3.53
CA TRP A 370 -6.88 30.45 2.46
C TRP A 370 -8.30 30.09 2.89
N ASP A 371 -9.28 30.72 2.27
CA ASP A 371 -10.66 30.29 2.40
C ASP A 371 -11.00 29.15 1.42
N ASP A 372 -12.17 28.55 1.60
CA ASP A 372 -12.60 27.39 0.81
C ASP A 372 -12.84 27.75 -0.67
N ALA A 373 -13.25 29.00 -0.97
CA ALA A 373 -13.48 29.44 -2.34
C ALA A 373 -12.15 29.59 -3.07
N GLN A 374 -11.18 30.24 -2.44
CA GLN A 374 -9.84 30.41 -2.99
C GLN A 374 -9.17 29.05 -3.27
N LEU A 375 -9.26 28.09 -2.36
CA LEU A 375 -8.70 26.74 -2.60
C LEU A 375 -9.34 26.06 -3.81
N ARG A 376 -10.68 26.10 -3.91
CA ARG A 376 -11.40 25.48 -5.04
C ARG A 376 -11.04 26.12 -6.37
N ASP A 377 -10.96 27.43 -6.41
CA ASP A 377 -10.60 28.17 -7.63
C ASP A 377 -9.18 27.83 -8.08
N GLU A 378 -8.22 27.74 -7.15
CA GLU A 378 -6.84 27.41 -7.47
C GLU A 378 -6.67 25.93 -7.87
N LEU A 379 -7.39 24.99 -7.23
CA LEU A 379 -7.41 23.59 -7.65
C LEU A 379 -8.00 23.44 -9.06
N ALA A 380 -9.09 24.14 -9.36
CA ALA A 380 -9.70 24.14 -10.69
C ALA A 380 -8.75 24.75 -11.75
N ALA A 381 -8.09 25.87 -11.42
CA ALA A 381 -7.10 26.51 -12.28
C ALA A 381 -5.89 25.58 -12.53
N GLN A 382 -5.42 24.87 -11.50
CA GLN A 382 -4.33 23.90 -11.66
C GLN A 382 -4.75 22.72 -12.55
N GLN A 383 -5.95 22.18 -12.34
CA GLN A 383 -6.48 21.10 -13.17
C GLN A 383 -6.62 21.54 -14.64
N TRP A 384 -7.11 22.76 -14.89
CA TRP A 384 -7.20 23.31 -16.24
C TRP A 384 -5.81 23.44 -16.89
N ARG A 385 -4.80 23.95 -16.16
CA ARG A 385 -3.43 24.05 -16.68
C ARG A 385 -2.84 22.70 -17.10
N ARG A 386 -3.21 21.61 -16.42
CA ARG A 386 -2.75 20.25 -16.71
C ARG A 386 -3.46 19.58 -17.89
N THR A 387 -4.61 20.10 -18.33
CA THR A 387 -5.33 19.53 -19.47
C THR A 387 -4.57 19.71 -20.77
N PRO A 388 -4.64 18.75 -21.71
CA PRO A 388 -4.14 18.93 -23.07
C PRO A 388 -4.73 20.21 -23.68
N ALA A 389 -4.00 20.86 -24.60
CA ALA A 389 -4.58 21.93 -25.39
C ALA A 389 -5.76 21.32 -26.18
N ALA A 390 -6.98 21.47 -25.68
CA ALA A 390 -8.16 21.20 -26.47
C ALA A 390 -8.03 22.05 -27.75
N GLY A 391 -8.23 21.44 -28.90
CA GLY A 391 -8.30 22.18 -30.15
C GLY A 391 -9.23 23.37 -29.93
N LYS A 392 -8.90 24.50 -30.51
CA LYS A 392 -9.64 25.76 -30.42
C LYS A 392 -11.15 25.46 -30.40
N GLN A 393 -11.79 25.73 -29.25
CA GLN A 393 -13.23 25.93 -29.24
C GLN A 393 -13.55 27.22 -29.94
#